data_5c118b4f3516967e43f19e7a40fcdbb1
#
_entry.id   5c118b4f3516967e43f19e7a40fcdbb1
#
_cell.length_a   1.000
_cell.length_b   1.000
_cell.length_c   1.000
_cell.angle_alpha   90.00
_cell.angle_beta   90.00
_cell.angle_gamma   90.00
#
_symmetry.space_group_name_H-M   'P 1'
#
loop_
_entity.id
_entity.type
_entity.pdbx_description
1 polymer ?
#
loop_
_entity_poly.entity_id
_entity_poly.type
_entity_poly.pdbx_seq_one_letter_code
_entity_poly.pdbx_strand_id
1 'polypeptide(L)'
;MAFETVFRETLDDGEPYEKFDTFLAGHMTHGRLSIDGIFCVTDKVAYYVMKALRRMNLRIPEDVQVIGFDGIRQLGDFDYICSTIVQPVEEMARISVGLLFREPSSARLHTYCLPVTYVCGGSTREPAP
;
A
#
# COMPACT_ATOMS: atom_id res chain seq x y z
N MET A 1 -17.37 4.95 -8.92
CA MET A 1 -15.97 4.67 -8.56
C MET A 1 -15.67 3.25 -8.99
N ALA A 2 -14.79 3.07 -9.96
CA ALA A 2 -14.40 1.75 -10.46
C ALA A 2 -13.09 1.33 -9.78
N PHE A 3 -13.06 0.12 -9.24
CA PHE A 3 -11.83 -0.49 -8.74
C PHE A 3 -11.39 -1.57 -9.71
N GLU A 4 -10.17 -1.49 -10.17
CA GLU A 4 -9.54 -2.53 -10.95
C GLU A 4 -8.48 -3.22 -10.09
N THR A 5 -8.57 -4.55 -9.97
CA THR A 5 -7.57 -5.33 -9.24
C THR A 5 -6.55 -5.87 -10.24
N VAL A 6 -5.36 -5.34 -10.22
CA VAL A 6 -4.37 -5.59 -11.25
C VAL A 6 -3.42 -6.74 -10.92
N PHE A 7 -3.12 -6.94 -9.64
CA PHE A 7 -2.15 -7.94 -9.21
C PHE A 7 -2.69 -8.80 -8.09
N ARG A 8 -2.95 -10.06 -8.40
CA ARG A 8 -3.26 -11.13 -7.44
C ARG A 8 -2.07 -12.03 -7.13
N GLU A 9 -1.02 -11.97 -7.96
CA GLU A 9 0.10 -12.87 -7.84
C GLU A 9 1.14 -12.30 -6.87
N THR A 10 1.65 -13.16 -6.02
CA THR A 10 2.87 -12.91 -5.24
C THR A 10 3.95 -12.41 -6.17
N LEU A 11 4.60 -11.33 -5.76
CA LEU A 11 5.82 -10.86 -6.37
C LEU A 11 6.88 -11.94 -6.17
N ASP A 12 6.96 -12.88 -7.09
CA ASP A 12 8.11 -13.77 -7.20
C ASP A 12 9.34 -12.91 -7.51
N ASP A 13 10.50 -13.31 -7.00
CA ASP A 13 11.74 -12.53 -6.94
C ASP A 13 12.34 -12.11 -8.31
N GLY A 14 11.62 -12.28 -9.40
CA GLY A 14 12.02 -11.92 -10.76
C GLY A 14 11.24 -10.76 -11.34
N GLU A 15 11.80 -9.54 -11.27
CA GLU A 15 11.40 -8.38 -12.07
C GLU A 15 9.94 -7.87 -11.87
N PRO A 16 9.57 -7.35 -10.70
CA PRO A 16 8.25 -6.76 -10.49
C PRO A 16 7.99 -5.50 -11.34
N TYR A 17 9.03 -4.93 -11.91
CA TYR A 17 8.99 -3.64 -12.61
C TYR A 17 8.29 -3.71 -13.97
N GLU A 18 8.53 -4.75 -14.77
CA GLU A 18 7.96 -4.86 -16.12
C GLU A 18 6.43 -4.97 -16.10
N LYS A 19 5.88 -5.68 -15.11
CA LYS A 19 4.42 -5.81 -14.97
C LYS A 19 3.77 -4.46 -14.63
N PHE A 20 4.38 -3.68 -13.74
CA PHE A 20 3.88 -2.35 -13.41
C PHE A 20 4.02 -1.38 -14.58
N ASP A 21 5.15 -1.40 -15.26
CA ASP A 21 5.37 -0.56 -16.43
C ASP A 21 4.34 -0.87 -17.53
N THR A 22 4.08 -2.14 -17.80
CA THR A 22 3.07 -2.58 -18.78
C THR A 22 1.67 -2.13 -18.39
N PHE A 23 1.30 -2.30 -17.12
CA PHE A 23 0.01 -1.86 -16.61
C PHE A 23 -0.15 -0.34 -16.73
N LEU A 24 0.81 0.42 -16.23
CA LEU A 24 0.76 1.88 -16.29
C LEU A 24 0.74 2.39 -17.73
N ALA A 25 1.53 1.78 -18.63
CA ALA A 25 1.52 2.12 -20.05
C ALA A 25 0.15 1.91 -20.70
N GLY A 26 -0.56 0.84 -20.33
CA GLY A 26 -1.94 0.58 -20.77
C GLY A 26 -2.96 1.62 -20.32
N HIS A 27 -2.66 2.35 -19.25
CA HIS A 27 -3.51 3.42 -18.70
C HIS A 27 -3.06 4.84 -19.10
N MET A 28 -2.06 4.96 -19.98
CA MET A 28 -1.63 6.24 -20.51
C MET A 28 -2.49 6.67 -21.70
N THR A 29 -3.08 7.85 -21.60
CA THR A 29 -3.88 8.45 -22.70
C THR A 29 -3.43 9.89 -22.90
N HIS A 30 -2.97 10.21 -24.10
CA HIS A 30 -2.49 11.56 -24.45
C HIS A 30 -1.44 12.13 -23.47
N GLY A 31 -0.53 11.29 -23.01
CA GLY A 31 0.54 11.68 -22.06
C GLY A 31 0.07 11.87 -20.62
N ARG A 32 -1.14 11.47 -20.29
CA ARG A 32 -1.68 11.50 -18.94
C ARG A 32 -2.09 10.09 -18.48
N LEU A 33 -1.92 9.82 -17.21
CA LEU A 33 -2.44 8.60 -16.60
C LEU A 33 -3.95 8.76 -16.37
N SER A 34 -4.73 7.75 -16.76
CA SER A 34 -6.18 7.71 -16.54
C SER A 34 -6.58 7.30 -15.12
N ILE A 35 -5.59 7.12 -14.24
CA ILE A 35 -5.76 6.69 -12.85
C ILE A 35 -5.32 7.84 -11.95
N ASP A 36 -6.15 8.23 -10.98
CA ASP A 36 -5.88 9.33 -10.04
C ASP A 36 -5.19 8.85 -8.76
N GLY A 37 -5.32 7.58 -8.42
CA GLY A 37 -4.74 7.00 -7.21
C GLY A 37 -4.56 5.50 -7.28
N ILE A 38 -3.54 5.01 -6.57
CA ILE A 38 -3.17 3.60 -6.49
C ILE A 38 -3.08 3.21 -5.02
N PHE A 39 -3.87 2.20 -4.61
CA PHE A 39 -3.73 1.56 -3.31
C PHE A 39 -2.89 0.29 -3.46
N CYS A 40 -1.84 0.20 -2.68
CA CYS A 40 -0.93 -0.94 -2.65
C CYS A 40 -1.13 -1.75 -1.38
N VAL A 41 -1.19 -3.06 -1.53
CA VAL A 41 -1.43 -4.00 -0.41
C VAL A 41 -0.30 -4.04 0.62
N THR A 42 0.89 -3.54 0.25
CA THR A 42 2.03 -3.35 1.17
C THR A 42 2.83 -2.11 0.78
N ASP A 43 3.59 -1.56 1.72
CA ASP A 43 4.49 -0.43 1.47
C ASP A 43 5.62 -0.81 0.51
N LYS A 44 6.06 -2.08 0.51
CA LYS A 44 7.05 -2.59 -0.45
C LYS A 44 6.53 -2.49 -1.88
N VAL A 45 5.27 -2.86 -2.12
CA VAL A 45 4.62 -2.72 -3.44
C VAL A 45 4.46 -1.26 -3.81
N ALA A 46 4.05 -0.40 -2.87
CA ALA A 46 3.95 1.03 -3.09
C ALA A 46 5.29 1.63 -3.55
N TYR A 47 6.38 1.22 -2.92
CA TYR A 47 7.73 1.63 -3.32
C TYR A 47 8.05 1.28 -4.78
N TYR A 48 7.74 0.07 -5.23
CA TYR A 48 7.95 -0.33 -6.62
C TYR A 48 7.08 0.44 -7.60
N VAL A 49 5.81 0.66 -7.25
CA VAL A 49 4.88 1.48 -8.04
C VAL A 49 5.39 2.91 -8.16
N MET A 50 5.80 3.53 -7.06
CA MET A 50 6.37 4.89 -7.09
C MET A 50 7.62 4.99 -7.96
N LYS A 51 8.50 3.96 -7.94
CA LYS A 51 9.64 3.89 -8.85
C LYS A 51 9.23 3.81 -10.33
N ALA A 52 8.24 3.00 -10.65
CA ALA A 52 7.72 2.88 -12.01
C ALA A 52 7.12 4.22 -12.51
N LEU A 53 6.29 4.86 -11.70
CA LEU A 53 5.71 6.17 -12.00
C LEU A 53 6.79 7.23 -12.27
N ARG A 54 7.83 7.26 -11.44
CA ARG A 54 8.94 8.21 -11.58
C ARG A 54 9.75 7.96 -12.88
N ARG A 55 9.96 6.69 -13.27
CA ARG A 55 10.59 6.36 -14.58
C ARG A 55 9.77 6.87 -15.77
N MET A 56 8.45 6.93 -15.60
CA MET A 56 7.52 7.47 -16.61
C MET A 56 7.37 9.00 -16.53
N ASN A 57 8.18 9.68 -15.71
CA ASN A 57 8.11 11.12 -15.46
C ASN A 57 6.74 11.60 -14.91
N LEU A 58 6.03 10.74 -14.21
CA LEU A 58 4.80 11.09 -13.51
C LEU A 58 5.13 11.59 -12.09
N ARG A 59 4.50 12.71 -11.72
CA ARG A 59 4.68 13.34 -10.42
C ARG A 59 3.76 12.72 -9.38
N ILE A 60 4.30 12.50 -8.21
CA ILE A 60 3.57 12.00 -7.03
C ILE A 60 3.68 13.10 -5.97
N PRO A 61 2.57 13.59 -5.43
CA PRO A 61 1.17 13.16 -5.61
C PRO A 61 0.37 13.91 -6.70
N GLU A 62 1.00 14.80 -7.52
CA GLU A 62 0.29 15.73 -8.39
C GLU A 62 -0.45 15.05 -9.54
N ASP A 63 0.19 14.09 -10.22
CA ASP A 63 -0.38 13.39 -11.36
C ASP A 63 -1.11 12.12 -10.90
N VAL A 64 -0.60 11.43 -9.87
CA VAL A 64 -1.19 10.23 -9.27
C VAL A 64 -0.81 10.11 -7.80
N GLN A 65 -1.75 9.72 -6.97
CA GLN A 65 -1.52 9.47 -5.55
C GLN A 65 -1.25 7.99 -5.30
N VAL A 66 -0.37 7.69 -4.35
CA VAL A 66 -0.04 6.32 -3.96
C VAL A 66 -0.18 6.18 -2.45
N ILE A 67 -0.85 5.12 -2.02
CA ILE A 67 -0.95 4.75 -0.61
C ILE A 67 -0.55 3.29 -0.42
N GLY A 68 0.28 3.03 0.56
CA GLY A 68 0.71 1.71 0.97
C GLY A 68 -0.07 1.16 2.16
N PHE A 69 0.40 0.03 2.66
CA PHE A 69 -0.12 -0.65 3.83
C PHE A 69 1.04 -1.33 4.56
N ASP A 70 1.05 -1.39 5.85
CA ASP A 70 1.94 -1.98 6.86
C ASP A 70 2.52 -0.96 7.83
N GLY A 71 2.80 0.27 7.41
CA GLY A 71 3.43 1.31 8.24
C GLY A 71 4.94 1.44 8.06
N ILE A 72 5.51 0.85 7.01
CA ILE A 72 6.90 1.05 6.62
C ILE A 72 6.99 2.33 5.79
N ARG A 73 7.19 3.46 6.45
CA ARG A 73 7.04 4.78 5.84
C ARG A 73 8.13 5.14 4.83
N GLN A 74 9.34 4.64 5.01
CA GLN A 74 10.50 4.98 4.18
C GLN A 74 11.17 3.71 3.64
N LEU A 75 11.21 3.61 2.33
CA LEU A 75 11.85 2.53 1.59
C LEU A 75 12.68 3.14 0.45
N GLY A 76 13.98 2.83 0.43
CA GLY A 76 14.89 3.27 -0.64
C GLY A 76 15.18 4.78 -0.63
N ASP A 77 15.50 5.31 -1.81
CA ASP A 77 16.12 6.64 -2.01
C ASP A 77 15.10 7.69 -2.49
N PHE A 78 13.86 7.65 -2.00
CA PHE A 78 12.86 8.66 -2.33
C PHE A 78 13.02 9.91 -1.47
N ASP A 79 12.78 11.07 -2.08
CA ASP A 79 12.79 12.37 -1.41
C ASP A 79 11.57 12.56 -0.49
N TYR A 80 10.60 11.69 -0.58
CA TYR A 80 9.36 11.72 0.22
C TYR A 80 9.04 10.36 0.82
N ILE A 81 8.29 10.39 1.90
CA ILE A 81 7.83 9.21 2.63
C ILE A 81 6.50 8.76 2.05
N CYS A 82 6.33 7.46 1.83
CA CYS A 82 5.05 6.89 1.38
C CYS A 82 3.95 7.13 2.42
N SER A 83 2.80 7.61 1.97
CA SER A 83 1.58 7.60 2.79
C SER A 83 1.12 6.15 2.97
N THR A 84 0.75 5.78 4.20
CA THR A 84 0.49 4.36 4.50
C THR A 84 -0.60 4.19 5.54
N ILE A 85 -1.18 3.01 5.54
CA ILE A 85 -2.04 2.53 6.61
C ILE A 85 -1.19 1.73 7.60
N VAL A 86 -1.04 2.25 8.81
CA VAL A 86 -0.26 1.62 9.88
C VAL A 86 -1.13 0.60 10.60
N GLN A 87 -0.65 -0.63 10.69
CA GLN A 87 -1.26 -1.70 11.49
C GLN A 87 -0.84 -1.59 12.96
N PRO A 88 -1.71 -1.88 13.93
CA PRO A 88 -1.39 -1.89 15.36
C PRO A 88 -0.66 -3.20 15.74
N VAL A 89 0.54 -3.41 15.19
CA VAL A 89 1.27 -4.70 15.28
C VAL A 89 1.55 -5.12 16.73
N GLU A 90 1.89 -4.16 17.59
CA GLU A 90 2.13 -4.45 19.02
C GLU A 90 0.87 -4.97 19.71
N GLU A 91 -0.28 -4.35 19.44
CA GLU A 91 -1.56 -4.79 20.01
C GLU A 91 -2.00 -6.13 19.41
N MET A 92 -1.78 -6.35 18.11
CA MET A 92 -2.00 -7.66 17.48
C MET A 92 -1.17 -8.74 18.15
N ALA A 93 0.13 -8.49 18.36
CA ALA A 93 1.02 -9.42 19.04
C ALA A 93 0.58 -9.68 20.48
N ARG A 94 0.25 -8.65 21.25
CA ARG A 94 -0.21 -8.76 22.63
C ARG A 94 -1.46 -9.62 22.75
N ILE A 95 -2.45 -9.39 21.87
CA ILE A 95 -3.69 -10.18 21.85
C ILE A 95 -3.39 -11.63 21.45
N SER A 96 -2.59 -11.85 20.41
CA SER A 96 -2.24 -13.18 19.90
C SER A 96 -1.54 -14.02 20.97
N VAL A 97 -0.55 -13.45 21.65
CA VAL A 97 0.14 -14.12 22.75
C VAL A 97 -0.83 -14.41 23.91
N GLY A 98 -1.68 -13.44 24.27
CA GLY A 98 -2.68 -13.64 25.33
C GLY A 98 -3.68 -14.75 25.01
N LEU A 99 -4.00 -14.98 23.76
CA LEU A 99 -4.89 -16.07 23.33
C LEU A 99 -4.23 -17.45 23.46
N LEU A 100 -2.91 -17.55 23.22
CA LEU A 100 -2.17 -18.82 23.35
C LEU A 100 -2.15 -19.35 24.78
N PHE A 101 -2.22 -18.48 25.79
CA PHE A 101 -2.18 -18.85 27.20
C PHE A 101 -3.57 -18.95 27.85
N ARG A 102 -4.65 -18.76 27.07
CA ARG A 102 -6.00 -18.99 27.59
C ARG A 102 -6.36 -20.46 27.49
N GLU A 103 -6.96 -20.97 28.57
CA GLU A 103 -7.57 -22.29 28.53
C GLU A 103 -8.65 -22.36 27.45
N PRO A 104 -8.72 -23.43 26.66
CA PRO A 104 -9.73 -23.60 25.64
C PRO A 104 -11.11 -23.75 26.28
N SER A 105 -11.75 -22.64 26.61
CA SER A 105 -13.15 -22.65 27.00
C SER A 105 -14.02 -22.56 25.77
N SER A 106 -14.71 -23.65 25.48
CA SER A 106 -15.77 -23.80 24.46
C SER A 106 -15.57 -23.05 23.14
N ALA A 107 -15.53 -23.80 22.07
CA ALA A 107 -15.38 -23.55 20.63
C ALA A 107 -16.11 -22.31 20.03
N ARG A 108 -15.93 -21.13 20.58
CA ARG A 108 -16.33 -19.88 19.94
C ARG A 108 -15.11 -19.26 19.28
N LEU A 109 -15.14 -19.19 17.97
CA LEU A 109 -14.22 -18.35 17.19
C LEU A 109 -14.40 -16.91 17.64
N HIS A 110 -13.38 -16.33 18.26
CA HIS A 110 -13.36 -14.91 18.59
C HIS A 110 -12.69 -14.15 17.46
N THR A 111 -13.40 -13.23 16.86
CA THR A 111 -12.86 -12.28 15.89
C THR A 111 -12.49 -11.00 16.61
N TYR A 112 -11.24 -10.58 16.45
CA TYR A 112 -10.75 -9.30 16.95
C TYR A 112 -10.57 -8.36 15.77
N CYS A 113 -11.27 -7.23 15.79
CA CYS A 113 -11.12 -6.18 14.82
C CYS A 113 -10.36 -5.02 15.47
N LEU A 114 -9.16 -4.73 14.98
CA LEU A 114 -8.32 -3.67 15.49
C LEU A 114 -8.30 -2.50 14.51
N PRO A 115 -8.39 -1.26 15.00
CA PRO A 115 -8.34 -0.09 14.14
C PRO A 115 -6.95 0.07 13.55
N VAL A 116 -6.90 0.44 12.29
CA VAL A 116 -5.69 0.88 11.60
C VAL A 116 -5.64 2.40 11.55
N THR A 117 -4.45 2.96 11.37
CA THR A 117 -4.26 4.41 11.33
C THR A 117 -3.66 4.83 9.99
N TYR A 118 -4.30 5.78 9.31
CA TYR A 118 -3.69 6.44 8.16
C TYR A 118 -2.62 7.42 8.63
N VAL A 119 -1.46 7.36 7.99
CA VAL A 119 -0.36 8.30 8.21
C VAL A 119 0.01 8.92 6.88
N CYS A 120 -0.17 10.23 6.80
CA CYS A 120 0.20 11.01 5.63
C CYS A 120 1.71 11.04 5.46
N GLY A 121 2.16 10.82 4.23
CA GLY A 121 3.51 11.02 3.73
C GLY A 121 3.49 11.94 2.52
N GLY A 122 4.55 11.95 1.74
CA GLY A 122 4.63 12.80 0.54
C GLY A 122 3.93 12.22 -0.70
N SER A 123 3.37 11.01 -0.63
CA SER A 123 2.81 10.32 -1.79
C SER A 123 1.28 10.49 -1.97
N THR A 124 0.64 11.20 -1.08
CA THR A 124 -0.77 11.63 -1.19
C THR A 124 -0.88 13.13 -0.94
N ARG A 125 -1.92 13.75 -1.49
CA ARG A 125 -2.26 15.12 -1.16
C ARG A 125 -2.85 15.15 0.24
N GLU A 126 -2.57 16.22 0.98
CA GLU A 126 -3.26 16.44 2.24
C GLU A 126 -4.77 16.56 1.98
N PRO A 127 -5.62 15.95 2.83
CA PRO A 127 -7.04 16.17 2.73
C PRO A 127 -7.31 17.67 2.88
N ALA A 128 -8.20 18.20 2.05
CA ALA A 128 -8.65 19.58 2.21
C ALA A 128 -9.25 19.76 3.61
N PRO A 129 -9.01 20.88 4.26
CA PRO A 129 -9.53 21.17 5.61
C PRO A 129 -11.06 21.16 5.67
#